data_079f43c01a600fb006f11bb9ae985e09
#
_entry.id   079f43c01a600fb006f11bb9ae985e09
#
_cell.length_a   1.000
_cell.length_b   1.000
_cell.length_c   1.000
_cell.angle_alpha   90.00
_cell.angle_beta   90.00
_cell.angle_gamma   90.00
#
_symmetry.space_group_name_H-M   'P 1'
#
loop_
_entity.id
_entity.type
_entity.pdbx_description
1 polymer ?
#
loop_
_entity_poly.entity_id
_entity_poly.type
_entity_poly.pdbx_seq_one_letter_code
_entity_poly.pdbx_strand_id
1 'polypeptide(L)'
;MDQNGHLLAQNRVDHQPGAIRTFLETLPEGTPVALESVGNWYWIADEIEAAGCIPLLTHAAKAKIMMGNVNKTDKLDAKGLAKLLHLDSLPTVWLPPMEIRDERELHRTRMALSKLRTALKNRIHATLAKYGITNSEHSDIFVGAGRDWLESVLSQLPPETGRCVTQELEALDSLQQQIAQLEDRIRERIALTPSIQLLKTLPGVGNILAIVIEREIGSIERFDTSGQLTSYAGLVPTVHASGGKTHFGHMRKPSNQYLKWAFIEAANVVVRHRHHPAWKATYVCQIYDQGVPAQGPRHRRGRCRSCSLTAWLVI
;
A
#
# COMPACT_ATOMS: atom_id res chain seq x y z
N MET A 1 -27.89 -5.45 19.16
CA MET A 1 -28.28 -6.68 19.89
C MET A 1 -28.30 -6.38 21.38
N ASP A 2 -29.11 -7.09 22.14
CA ASP A 2 -29.09 -7.00 23.63
C ASP A 2 -27.92 -7.85 24.18
N GLN A 3 -27.82 -7.85 25.55
CA GLN A 3 -26.77 -8.64 26.24
C GLN A 3 -26.92 -10.16 26.05
N ASN A 4 -28.06 -10.64 25.58
CA ASN A 4 -28.33 -12.06 25.31
C ASN A 4 -28.17 -12.41 23.83
N GLY A 5 -27.77 -11.45 23.01
CA GLY A 5 -27.60 -11.63 21.57
C GLY A 5 -28.88 -11.58 20.74
N HIS A 6 -30.00 -11.11 21.33
CA HIS A 6 -31.24 -10.94 20.60
C HIS A 6 -31.19 -9.67 19.76
N LEU A 7 -31.72 -9.76 18.54
CA LEU A 7 -31.80 -8.62 17.61
C LEU A 7 -32.87 -7.64 18.13
N LEU A 8 -32.47 -6.44 18.54
CA LEU A 8 -33.38 -5.40 19.00
C LEU A 8 -34.03 -4.62 17.84
N ALA A 9 -33.25 -4.24 16.86
CA ALA A 9 -33.70 -3.49 15.69
C ALA A 9 -32.91 -3.84 14.46
N GLN A 10 -33.52 -3.69 13.29
CA GLN A 10 -32.88 -3.81 11.98
C GLN A 10 -33.54 -2.85 11.02
N ASN A 11 -32.81 -1.82 10.62
CA ASN A 11 -33.30 -0.78 9.73
C ASN A 11 -32.42 -0.72 8.47
N ARG A 12 -33.02 -0.27 7.37
CA ARG A 12 -32.29 0.16 6.22
C ARG A 12 -32.04 1.66 6.37
N VAL A 13 -30.77 2.05 6.39
CA VAL A 13 -30.36 3.45 6.48
C VAL A 13 -29.86 3.86 5.10
N ASP A 14 -30.26 5.03 4.61
CA ASP A 14 -29.79 5.56 3.36
C ASP A 14 -28.30 5.88 3.44
N HIS A 15 -27.58 5.54 2.36
CA HIS A 15 -26.15 5.74 2.29
C HIS A 15 -25.81 7.19 1.86
N GLN A 16 -26.19 8.13 2.74
CA GLN A 16 -26.03 9.56 2.55
C GLN A 16 -25.44 10.20 3.83
N PRO A 17 -24.63 11.27 3.70
CA PRO A 17 -24.16 12.03 4.85
C PRO A 17 -25.31 12.48 5.75
N GLY A 18 -25.17 12.32 7.06
CA GLY A 18 -26.18 12.65 8.07
C GLY A 18 -27.21 11.54 8.36
N ALA A 19 -27.53 10.67 7.40
CA ALA A 19 -28.55 9.63 7.61
C ALA A 19 -28.06 8.54 8.61
N ILE A 20 -26.79 8.13 8.50
CA ILE A 20 -26.18 7.17 9.41
C ILE A 20 -26.09 7.76 10.80
N ARG A 21 -25.61 8.99 10.92
CA ARG A 21 -25.52 9.72 12.18
C ARG A 21 -26.87 9.82 12.89
N THR A 22 -27.91 10.30 12.20
CA THR A 22 -29.28 10.42 12.76
C THR A 22 -29.81 9.09 13.29
N PHE A 23 -29.53 7.98 12.59
CA PHE A 23 -29.92 6.67 13.07
C PHE A 23 -29.11 6.27 14.33
N LEU A 24 -27.82 6.53 14.35
CA LEU A 24 -26.94 6.15 15.47
C LEU A 24 -27.16 7.02 16.71
N GLU A 25 -27.57 8.27 16.59
CA GLU A 25 -27.94 9.15 17.71
C GLU A 25 -29.12 8.60 18.55
N THR A 26 -29.87 7.60 18.03
CA THR A 26 -30.88 6.87 18.79
C THR A 26 -30.29 5.83 19.74
N LEU A 27 -28.99 5.53 19.64
CA LEU A 27 -28.31 4.56 20.48
C LEU A 27 -27.64 5.24 21.69
N PRO A 28 -27.37 4.51 22.78
CA PRO A 28 -26.59 5.04 23.90
C PRO A 28 -25.19 5.49 23.45
N GLU A 29 -24.69 6.57 24.06
CA GLU A 29 -23.31 7.03 23.85
C GLU A 29 -22.31 5.92 24.18
N GLY A 30 -21.22 5.86 23.38
CA GLY A 30 -20.20 4.82 23.50
C GLY A 30 -20.60 3.46 22.92
N THR A 31 -21.77 3.35 22.25
CA THR A 31 -22.17 2.09 21.60
C THR A 31 -21.16 1.69 20.53
N PRO A 32 -20.56 0.48 20.59
CA PRO A 32 -19.65 0.01 19.55
C PRO A 32 -20.42 -0.33 18.27
N VAL A 33 -19.94 0.18 17.14
CA VAL A 33 -20.55 -0.01 15.81
C VAL A 33 -19.53 -0.66 14.88
N ALA A 34 -19.81 -1.89 14.45
CA ALA A 34 -18.99 -2.60 13.48
C ALA A 34 -19.26 -2.07 12.06
N LEU A 35 -18.19 -1.73 11.33
CA LEU A 35 -18.29 -1.37 9.93
C LEU A 35 -17.26 -2.16 9.10
N GLU A 36 -17.61 -2.48 7.86
CA GLU A 36 -16.74 -3.23 6.97
C GLU A 36 -15.71 -2.31 6.30
N SER A 37 -14.46 -2.78 6.14
CA SER A 37 -13.38 -2.04 5.46
C SER A 37 -13.56 -2.05 3.94
N VAL A 38 -14.62 -1.41 3.44
CA VAL A 38 -14.91 -1.15 2.04
C VAL A 38 -14.43 0.24 1.63
N GLY A 39 -14.41 0.57 0.33
CA GLY A 39 -13.76 1.78 -0.17
C GLY A 39 -14.25 3.12 0.39
N ASN A 40 -15.42 3.17 1.00
CA ASN A 40 -16.07 4.39 1.51
C ASN A 40 -16.18 4.46 3.05
N TRP A 41 -15.43 3.65 3.77
CA TRP A 41 -15.53 3.56 5.21
C TRP A 41 -15.12 4.85 5.96
N TYR A 42 -14.34 5.75 5.35
CA TYR A 42 -13.86 6.98 5.99
C TYR A 42 -15.01 7.81 6.56
N TRP A 43 -15.90 8.28 5.68
CA TRP A 43 -17.00 9.12 6.11
C TRP A 43 -18.02 8.40 7.01
N ILE A 44 -18.17 7.07 6.84
CA ILE A 44 -19.03 6.26 7.70
C ILE A 44 -18.46 6.21 9.14
N ALA A 45 -17.15 6.03 9.28
CA ALA A 45 -16.49 6.08 10.58
C ALA A 45 -16.66 7.47 11.23
N ASP A 46 -16.51 8.54 10.46
CA ASP A 46 -16.68 9.91 10.95
C ASP A 46 -18.15 10.18 11.39
N GLU A 47 -19.15 9.65 10.69
CA GLU A 47 -20.57 9.72 11.10
C GLU A 47 -20.83 8.94 12.40
N ILE A 48 -20.20 7.77 12.57
CA ILE A 48 -20.29 6.97 13.79
C ILE A 48 -19.70 7.73 14.99
N GLU A 49 -18.50 8.30 14.83
CA GLU A 49 -17.85 9.11 15.86
C GLU A 49 -18.67 10.36 16.20
N ALA A 50 -19.21 11.06 15.18
CA ALA A 50 -20.04 12.24 15.36
C ALA A 50 -21.37 11.95 16.07
N ALA A 51 -21.88 10.72 16.03
CA ALA A 51 -23.03 10.27 16.77
C ALA A 51 -22.71 9.86 18.22
N GLY A 52 -21.47 10.02 18.69
CA GLY A 52 -21.03 9.57 20.01
C GLY A 52 -20.84 8.06 20.15
N CYS A 53 -20.79 7.33 19.02
CA CYS A 53 -20.56 5.89 18.97
C CYS A 53 -19.09 5.57 18.69
N ILE A 54 -18.68 4.31 18.93
CA ILE A 54 -17.31 3.85 18.74
C ILE A 54 -17.22 3.02 17.45
N PRO A 55 -16.55 3.52 16.38
CA PRO A 55 -16.41 2.77 15.14
C PRO A 55 -15.38 1.64 15.29
N LEU A 56 -15.76 0.42 14.92
CA LEU A 56 -14.91 -0.76 14.89
C LEU A 56 -14.76 -1.25 13.45
N LEU A 57 -13.68 -0.83 12.79
CA LEU A 57 -13.41 -1.22 11.42
C LEU A 57 -13.04 -2.70 11.33
N THR A 58 -13.74 -3.44 10.47
CA THR A 58 -13.66 -4.89 10.39
C THR A 58 -12.92 -5.36 9.16
N HIS A 59 -12.06 -6.36 9.31
CA HIS A 59 -11.40 -7.01 8.18
C HIS A 59 -12.41 -7.86 7.39
N ALA A 60 -12.91 -7.34 6.27
CA ALA A 60 -13.96 -7.93 5.44
C ALA A 60 -13.75 -9.43 5.13
N ALA A 61 -12.56 -9.81 4.65
CA ALA A 61 -12.28 -11.20 4.27
C ALA A 61 -12.27 -12.16 5.47
N LYS A 62 -11.76 -11.74 6.63
CA LYS A 62 -11.76 -12.56 7.85
C LYS A 62 -13.18 -12.69 8.40
N ALA A 63 -13.91 -11.58 8.50
CA ALA A 63 -15.30 -11.58 8.96
C ALA A 63 -16.17 -12.50 8.11
N LYS A 64 -16.03 -12.45 6.77
CA LYS A 64 -16.74 -13.33 5.85
C LYS A 64 -16.50 -14.81 6.14
N ILE A 65 -15.24 -15.22 6.39
CA ILE A 65 -14.92 -16.60 6.76
C ILE A 65 -15.55 -16.98 8.09
N MET A 66 -15.49 -16.11 9.09
CA MET A 66 -16.03 -16.36 10.43
C MET A 66 -17.56 -16.41 10.45
N MET A 67 -18.21 -15.61 9.60
CA MET A 67 -19.69 -15.63 9.49
C MET A 67 -20.22 -16.91 8.83
N GLY A 68 -19.41 -17.59 7.99
CA GLY A 68 -19.79 -18.87 7.35
C GLY A 68 -21.02 -18.78 6.43
N ASN A 69 -21.44 -17.58 6.03
CA ASN A 69 -22.64 -17.39 5.23
C ASN A 69 -22.47 -17.92 3.80
N VAL A 70 -23.34 -18.83 3.37
CA VAL A 70 -23.43 -19.30 1.99
C VAL A 70 -24.10 -18.27 1.10
N ASN A 71 -25.16 -17.61 1.61
CA ASN A 71 -25.88 -16.57 0.91
C ASN A 71 -25.35 -15.17 1.30
N LYS A 72 -25.24 -14.28 0.32
CA LYS A 72 -24.81 -12.90 0.53
C LYS A 72 -25.97 -11.95 0.36
N THR A 73 -26.34 -11.28 1.46
CA THR A 73 -27.22 -10.10 1.46
C THR A 73 -26.73 -9.12 2.51
N ASP A 74 -26.88 -7.83 2.28
CA ASP A 74 -26.47 -6.78 3.23
C ASP A 74 -27.07 -7.00 4.63
N LYS A 75 -28.31 -7.51 4.66
CA LYS A 75 -29.01 -7.87 5.90
C LYS A 75 -28.31 -8.97 6.69
N LEU A 76 -27.84 -10.03 6.02
CA LEU A 76 -27.12 -11.14 6.64
C LEU A 76 -25.72 -10.72 7.06
N ASP A 77 -25.07 -9.88 6.26
CA ASP A 77 -23.74 -9.37 6.55
C ASP A 77 -23.77 -8.46 7.79
N ALA A 78 -24.71 -7.51 7.87
CA ALA A 78 -24.91 -6.67 9.07
C ALA A 78 -25.23 -7.49 10.32
N LYS A 79 -26.14 -8.48 10.22
CA LYS A 79 -26.48 -9.39 11.35
C LYS A 79 -25.25 -10.21 11.77
N GLY A 80 -24.45 -10.67 10.80
CA GLY A 80 -23.23 -11.44 11.05
C GLY A 80 -22.18 -10.61 11.79
N LEU A 81 -21.94 -9.37 11.35
CA LEU A 81 -21.02 -8.45 12.04
C LEU A 81 -21.48 -8.13 13.45
N ALA A 82 -22.78 -7.88 13.65
CA ALA A 82 -23.35 -7.63 14.98
C ALA A 82 -23.20 -8.83 15.91
N LYS A 83 -23.32 -10.06 15.40
CA LYS A 83 -23.06 -11.28 16.19
C LYS A 83 -21.59 -11.44 16.55
N LEU A 84 -20.67 -11.21 15.61
CA LEU A 84 -19.23 -11.27 15.88
C LEU A 84 -18.83 -10.22 16.93
N LEU A 85 -19.42 -9.04 16.85
CA LEU A 85 -19.21 -7.97 17.82
C LEU A 85 -19.72 -8.39 19.21
N HIS A 86 -20.94 -8.92 19.31
CA HIS A 86 -21.53 -9.40 20.56
C HIS A 86 -20.70 -10.52 21.22
N LEU A 87 -20.08 -11.39 20.40
CA LEU A 87 -19.23 -12.50 20.87
C LEU A 87 -17.77 -12.09 21.14
N ASP A 88 -17.45 -10.80 21.07
CA ASP A 88 -16.08 -10.26 21.17
C ASP A 88 -15.10 -10.96 20.20
N SER A 89 -15.62 -11.40 19.07
CA SER A 89 -14.87 -12.15 18.05
C SER A 89 -14.73 -11.38 16.73
N LEU A 90 -15.03 -10.06 16.75
CA LEU A 90 -14.94 -9.23 15.56
C LEU A 90 -13.49 -9.09 15.11
N PRO A 91 -13.12 -9.48 13.88
CA PRO A 91 -11.75 -9.33 13.38
C PRO A 91 -11.49 -7.87 13.02
N THR A 92 -11.23 -7.05 14.03
CA THR A 92 -10.98 -5.61 13.86
C THR A 92 -9.67 -5.34 13.15
N VAL A 93 -9.63 -4.21 12.42
CA VAL A 93 -8.43 -3.60 11.87
C VAL A 93 -8.30 -2.19 12.43
N TRP A 94 -7.08 -1.71 12.47
CA TRP A 94 -6.80 -0.38 12.99
C TRP A 94 -7.51 0.71 12.17
N LEU A 95 -8.23 1.57 12.86
CA LEU A 95 -8.84 2.79 12.33
C LEU A 95 -7.86 3.94 12.53
N PRO A 96 -7.22 4.45 11.47
CA PRO A 96 -6.31 5.59 11.60
C PRO A 96 -7.10 6.86 11.92
N PRO A 97 -6.58 7.75 12.80
CA PRO A 97 -7.13 9.08 13.01
C PRO A 97 -7.24 9.89 11.70
N MET A 98 -8.16 10.88 11.68
CA MET A 98 -8.43 11.68 10.49
C MET A 98 -7.17 12.34 9.93
N GLU A 99 -6.31 12.89 10.80
CA GLU A 99 -5.07 13.57 10.42
C GLU A 99 -4.11 12.60 9.70
N ILE A 100 -3.97 11.38 10.20
CA ILE A 100 -3.14 10.36 9.56
C ILE A 100 -3.76 9.91 8.23
N ARG A 101 -5.10 9.83 8.14
CA ARG A 101 -5.79 9.50 6.89
C ARG A 101 -5.52 10.56 5.81
N ASP A 102 -5.62 11.84 6.17
CA ASP A 102 -5.37 12.98 5.28
C ASP A 102 -3.89 13.01 4.82
N GLU A 103 -2.95 12.89 5.73
CA GLU A 103 -1.53 12.86 5.38
C GLU A 103 -1.12 11.66 4.52
N ARG A 104 -1.79 10.51 4.67
CA ARG A 104 -1.58 9.35 3.80
C ARG A 104 -1.94 9.63 2.34
N GLU A 105 -2.92 10.48 2.07
CA GLU A 105 -3.31 10.81 0.70
C GLU A 105 -2.18 11.51 -0.08
N LEU A 106 -1.32 12.30 0.58
CA LEU A 106 -0.18 12.94 -0.06
C LEU A 106 0.77 11.93 -0.70
N HIS A 107 1.28 10.99 0.08
CA HIS A 107 2.24 10.00 -0.45
C HIS A 107 1.57 8.93 -1.32
N ARG A 108 0.31 8.60 -1.08
CA ARG A 108 -0.47 7.66 -1.91
C ARG A 108 -0.74 8.25 -3.29
N THR A 109 -1.12 9.52 -3.37
CA THR A 109 -1.30 10.24 -4.63
C THR A 109 0.02 10.37 -5.37
N ARG A 110 1.11 10.78 -4.69
CA ARG A 110 2.45 10.80 -5.29
C ARG A 110 2.82 9.45 -5.91
N MET A 111 2.53 8.36 -5.21
CA MET A 111 2.82 7.01 -5.68
C MET A 111 1.96 6.62 -6.88
N ALA A 112 0.69 7.01 -6.90
CA ALA A 112 -0.21 6.80 -8.05
C ALA A 112 0.30 7.55 -9.28
N LEU A 113 0.64 8.84 -9.15
CA LEU A 113 1.21 9.64 -10.25
C LEU A 113 2.55 9.08 -10.73
N SER A 114 3.41 8.58 -9.82
CA SER A 114 4.67 7.95 -10.20
C SER A 114 4.47 6.66 -11.01
N LYS A 115 3.42 5.89 -10.74
CA LYS A 115 3.04 4.72 -11.57
C LYS A 115 2.58 5.14 -12.96
N LEU A 116 1.75 6.18 -13.06
CA LEU A 116 1.32 6.73 -14.36
C LEU A 116 2.52 7.24 -15.17
N ARG A 117 3.43 7.99 -14.54
CA ARG A 117 4.69 8.43 -15.15
C ARG A 117 5.49 7.26 -15.73
N THR A 118 5.66 6.20 -14.96
CA THR A 118 6.39 5.01 -15.41
C THR A 118 5.67 4.31 -16.56
N ALA A 119 4.35 4.23 -16.52
CA ALA A 119 3.56 3.65 -17.61
C ALA A 119 3.72 4.44 -18.92
N LEU A 120 3.70 5.79 -18.87
CA LEU A 120 3.96 6.63 -20.05
C LEU A 120 5.38 6.44 -20.60
N LYS A 121 6.41 6.47 -19.73
CA LYS A 121 7.79 6.20 -20.14
C LYS A 121 7.92 4.86 -20.88
N ASN A 122 7.36 3.80 -20.31
CA ASN A 122 7.39 2.47 -20.91
C ASN A 122 6.63 2.44 -22.26
N ARG A 123 5.53 3.16 -22.38
CA ARG A 123 4.76 3.25 -23.61
C ARG A 123 5.55 3.96 -24.72
N ILE A 124 6.22 5.07 -24.40
CA ILE A 124 7.07 5.79 -25.32
C ILE A 124 8.22 4.89 -25.78
N HIS A 125 8.94 4.23 -24.87
CA HIS A 125 9.97 3.25 -25.21
C HIS A 125 9.45 2.15 -26.14
N ALA A 126 8.28 1.59 -25.86
CA ALA A 126 7.68 0.57 -26.70
C ALA A 126 7.29 1.10 -28.08
N THR A 127 6.88 2.36 -28.19
CA THR A 127 6.58 3.00 -29.47
C THR A 127 7.84 3.19 -30.29
N LEU A 128 8.92 3.73 -29.73
CA LEU A 128 10.21 3.86 -30.41
C LEU A 128 10.73 2.50 -30.90
N ALA A 129 10.66 1.49 -30.05
CA ALA A 129 11.10 0.13 -30.40
C ALA A 129 10.33 -0.48 -31.57
N LYS A 130 9.02 -0.19 -31.73
CA LYS A 130 8.23 -0.64 -32.90
C LYS A 130 8.78 -0.13 -34.22
N TYR A 131 9.41 1.02 -34.21
CA TYR A 131 9.98 1.65 -35.41
C TYR A 131 11.49 1.48 -35.50
N GLY A 132 12.11 0.61 -34.68
CA GLY A 132 13.54 0.32 -34.69
C GLY A 132 14.40 1.46 -34.17
N ILE A 133 13.79 2.47 -33.52
CA ILE A 133 14.53 3.60 -32.95
C ILE A 133 15.04 3.17 -31.56
N THR A 134 16.37 3.05 -31.47
CA THR A 134 17.07 2.64 -30.25
C THR A 134 18.05 3.70 -29.81
N ASN A 135 18.21 3.87 -28.49
CA ASN A 135 19.22 4.74 -27.91
C ASN A 135 20.26 3.91 -27.16
N SER A 136 21.54 4.13 -27.46
CA SER A 136 22.67 3.52 -26.74
C SER A 136 23.53 4.54 -25.97
N GLU A 137 23.27 5.84 -26.14
CA GLU A 137 24.14 6.91 -25.64
C GLU A 137 23.65 7.52 -24.34
N HIS A 138 22.31 7.53 -24.11
CA HIS A 138 21.70 8.17 -22.94
C HIS A 138 21.07 7.13 -22.03
N SER A 139 21.37 7.19 -20.73
CA SER A 139 20.79 6.30 -19.72
C SER A 139 19.30 6.59 -19.42
N ASP A 140 18.86 7.85 -19.56
CA ASP A 140 17.45 8.27 -19.47
C ASP A 140 17.15 9.24 -20.62
N ILE A 141 16.29 8.83 -21.54
CA ILE A 141 15.86 9.64 -22.70
C ILE A 141 14.81 10.69 -22.39
N PHE A 142 14.41 10.87 -21.12
CA PHE A 142 13.38 11.82 -20.72
C PHE A 142 13.92 13.08 -20.05
N VAL A 143 15.23 13.22 -19.91
CA VAL A 143 15.87 14.36 -19.25
C VAL A 143 17.15 14.80 -19.98
N GLY A 144 17.42 16.11 -19.97
CA GLY A 144 18.64 16.71 -20.53
C GLY A 144 18.90 16.27 -21.97
N ALA A 145 20.15 15.98 -22.30
CA ALA A 145 20.56 15.57 -23.65
C ALA A 145 19.78 14.35 -24.19
N GLY A 146 19.34 13.45 -23.32
CA GLY A 146 18.45 12.34 -23.72
C GLY A 146 17.08 12.82 -24.20
N ARG A 147 16.54 13.89 -23.61
CA ARG A 147 15.29 14.52 -24.06
C ARG A 147 15.47 15.20 -25.43
N ASP A 148 16.55 15.92 -25.61
CA ASP A 148 16.87 16.57 -26.88
C ASP A 148 17.00 15.52 -28.00
N TRP A 149 17.70 14.41 -27.73
CA TRP A 149 17.76 13.28 -28.64
C TRP A 149 16.36 12.71 -28.94
N LEU A 150 15.54 12.46 -27.92
CA LEU A 150 14.18 11.92 -28.10
C LEU A 150 13.35 12.82 -29.02
N GLU A 151 13.38 14.13 -28.81
CA GLU A 151 12.65 15.10 -29.62
C GLU A 151 13.19 15.12 -31.07
N SER A 152 14.49 14.98 -31.27
CA SER A 152 15.10 14.96 -32.62
C SER A 152 14.65 13.75 -33.46
N VAL A 153 14.42 12.59 -32.81
CA VAL A 153 14.02 11.36 -33.52
C VAL A 153 12.51 11.25 -33.76
N LEU A 154 11.68 12.15 -33.20
CA LEU A 154 10.22 12.13 -33.43
C LEU A 154 9.87 12.31 -34.91
N SER A 155 10.69 13.03 -35.69
CA SER A 155 10.53 13.22 -37.12
C SER A 155 10.70 11.93 -37.95
N GLN A 156 11.31 10.89 -37.37
CA GLN A 156 11.46 9.57 -38.01
C GLN A 156 10.19 8.70 -37.85
N LEU A 157 9.28 9.10 -36.97
CA LEU A 157 8.02 8.40 -36.77
C LEU A 157 6.99 8.84 -37.81
N PRO A 158 6.01 7.97 -38.15
CA PRO A 158 4.85 8.40 -38.94
C PRO A 158 4.13 9.56 -38.24
N PRO A 159 3.51 10.48 -39.01
CA PRO A 159 2.99 11.75 -38.48
C PRO A 159 2.06 11.61 -37.27
N GLU A 160 1.12 10.68 -37.32
CA GLU A 160 0.17 10.49 -36.21
C GLU A 160 0.85 9.81 -35.00
N THR A 161 1.80 8.93 -35.25
CA THR A 161 2.58 8.30 -34.16
C THR A 161 3.45 9.35 -33.44
N GLY A 162 4.13 10.20 -34.21
CA GLY A 162 4.93 11.30 -33.67
C GLY A 162 4.08 12.25 -32.84
N ARG A 163 2.89 12.63 -33.34
CA ARG A 163 1.92 13.45 -32.60
C ARG A 163 1.49 12.79 -31.28
N CYS A 164 1.18 11.49 -31.29
CA CYS A 164 0.83 10.76 -30.07
C CYS A 164 1.97 10.76 -29.04
N VAL A 165 3.21 10.54 -29.49
CA VAL A 165 4.37 10.57 -28.57
C VAL A 165 4.58 11.98 -28.01
N THR A 166 4.38 13.04 -28.78
CA THR A 166 4.45 14.42 -28.29
C THR A 166 3.41 14.66 -27.18
N GLN A 167 2.18 14.24 -27.38
CA GLN A 167 1.14 14.34 -26.33
C GLN A 167 1.48 13.53 -25.08
N GLU A 168 2.07 12.34 -25.23
CA GLU A 168 2.53 11.53 -24.12
C GLU A 168 3.68 12.20 -23.35
N LEU A 169 4.56 12.93 -24.04
CA LEU A 169 5.64 13.71 -23.43
C LEU A 169 5.10 14.92 -22.65
N GLU A 170 4.14 15.65 -23.20
CA GLU A 170 3.49 16.76 -22.49
C GLU A 170 2.78 16.28 -21.22
N ALA A 171 2.08 15.14 -21.29
CA ALA A 171 1.46 14.51 -20.12
C ALA A 171 2.51 14.07 -19.09
N LEU A 172 3.65 13.55 -19.55
CA LEU A 172 4.77 13.15 -18.70
C LEU A 172 5.35 14.34 -17.93
N ASP A 173 5.55 15.47 -18.61
CA ASP A 173 6.10 16.70 -18.02
C ASP A 173 5.14 17.27 -16.98
N SER A 174 3.82 17.27 -17.26
CA SER A 174 2.79 17.65 -16.29
C SER A 174 2.80 16.75 -15.05
N LEU A 175 2.90 15.43 -15.23
CA LEU A 175 2.98 14.48 -14.12
C LEU A 175 4.24 14.71 -13.27
N GLN A 176 5.37 15.02 -13.88
CA GLN A 176 6.61 15.31 -13.15
C GLN A 176 6.47 16.57 -12.29
N GLN A 177 5.85 17.62 -12.82
CA GLN A 177 5.56 18.85 -12.08
C GLN A 177 4.63 18.56 -10.88
N GLN A 178 3.54 17.82 -11.08
CA GLN A 178 2.60 17.47 -10.02
C GLN A 178 3.26 16.62 -8.92
N ILE A 179 4.12 15.67 -9.30
CA ILE A 179 4.89 14.86 -8.34
C ILE A 179 5.82 15.75 -7.52
N ALA A 180 6.52 16.71 -8.15
CA ALA A 180 7.39 17.65 -7.44
C ALA A 180 6.61 18.51 -6.43
N GLN A 181 5.45 19.05 -6.82
CA GLN A 181 4.58 19.82 -5.93
C GLN A 181 4.12 18.99 -4.72
N LEU A 182 3.76 17.71 -4.92
CA LEU A 182 3.40 16.82 -3.81
C LEU A 182 4.59 16.53 -2.90
N GLU A 183 5.79 16.37 -3.46
CA GLU A 183 7.01 16.15 -2.66
C GLU A 183 7.38 17.38 -1.85
N ASP A 184 7.18 18.59 -2.37
CA ASP A 184 7.33 19.84 -1.64
C ASP A 184 6.29 19.91 -0.51
N ARG A 185 5.03 19.64 -0.81
CA ARG A 185 3.96 19.64 0.19
C ARG A 185 4.20 18.61 1.31
N ILE A 186 4.70 17.42 0.97
CA ILE A 186 5.08 16.39 1.96
C ILE A 186 6.18 16.94 2.88
N ARG A 187 7.19 17.62 2.34
CA ARG A 187 8.29 18.20 3.13
C ARG A 187 7.83 19.34 4.05
N GLU A 188 6.88 20.15 3.62
CA GLU A 188 6.33 21.24 4.41
C GLU A 188 5.39 20.75 5.51
N ARG A 189 4.53 19.79 5.19
CA ARG A 189 3.43 19.37 6.06
C ARG A 189 3.86 18.34 7.11
N ILE A 190 4.79 17.49 6.77
CA ILE A 190 5.20 16.38 7.62
C ILE A 190 6.50 16.73 8.33
N ALA A 191 6.37 17.05 9.62
CA ALA A 191 7.53 17.31 10.47
C ALA A 191 8.46 16.07 10.54
N LEU A 192 9.76 16.33 10.59
CA LEU A 192 10.75 15.28 10.79
C LEU A 192 10.71 14.81 12.25
N THR A 193 9.83 13.87 12.54
CA THR A 193 9.71 13.25 13.87
C THR A 193 10.97 12.45 14.23
N PRO A 194 11.22 12.18 15.53
CA PRO A 194 12.28 11.28 15.94
C PRO A 194 12.20 9.90 15.26
N SER A 195 10.98 9.39 15.03
CA SER A 195 10.74 8.13 14.32
C SER A 195 11.21 8.19 12.87
N ILE A 196 10.91 9.28 12.15
CA ILE A 196 11.40 9.50 10.77
C ILE A 196 12.92 9.58 10.75
N GLN A 197 13.53 10.28 11.70
CA GLN A 197 14.98 10.38 11.79
C GLN A 197 15.61 9.01 12.04
N LEU A 198 15.03 8.20 12.92
CA LEU A 198 15.47 6.83 13.18
C LEU A 198 15.33 5.96 11.93
N LEU A 199 14.20 6.02 11.22
CA LEU A 199 13.99 5.27 9.99
C LEU A 199 15.01 5.63 8.90
N LYS A 200 15.46 6.88 8.83
CA LYS A 200 16.50 7.33 7.88
C LYS A 200 17.90 6.76 8.18
N THR A 201 18.14 6.20 9.34
CA THR A 201 19.40 5.49 9.64
C THR A 201 19.45 4.12 8.97
N LEU A 202 18.28 3.59 8.54
CA LEU A 202 18.22 2.32 7.84
C LEU A 202 18.75 2.47 6.40
N PRO A 203 19.64 1.56 5.97
CA PRO A 203 20.17 1.57 4.61
C PRO A 203 19.04 1.56 3.56
N GLY A 204 19.13 2.43 2.58
CA GLY A 204 18.14 2.54 1.50
C GLY A 204 16.87 3.33 1.83
N VAL A 205 16.71 3.82 3.07
CA VAL A 205 15.56 4.62 3.49
C VAL A 205 15.88 6.10 3.44
N GLY A 206 15.39 6.81 2.42
CA GLY A 206 15.42 8.27 2.32
C GLY A 206 14.19 8.94 2.94
N ASN A 207 14.09 10.27 2.83
CA ASN A 207 13.01 11.05 3.42
C ASN A 207 11.61 10.52 3.03
N ILE A 208 11.36 10.30 1.74
CA ILE A 208 10.04 9.86 1.26
C ILE A 208 9.68 8.48 1.81
N LEU A 209 10.63 7.53 1.78
CA LEU A 209 10.35 6.18 2.29
C LEU A 209 10.15 6.19 3.80
N ALA A 210 10.91 6.98 4.56
CA ALA A 210 10.75 7.11 6.01
C ALA A 210 9.36 7.64 6.37
N ILE A 211 8.89 8.67 5.66
CA ILE A 211 7.56 9.25 5.85
C ILE A 211 6.47 8.23 5.51
N VAL A 212 6.57 7.54 4.37
CA VAL A 212 5.62 6.50 3.99
C VAL A 212 5.55 5.41 5.05
N ILE A 213 6.71 4.92 5.51
CA ILE A 213 6.79 3.86 6.54
C ILE A 213 6.11 4.32 7.82
N GLU A 214 6.46 5.50 8.33
CA GLU A 214 5.91 6.03 9.58
C GLU A 214 4.39 6.24 9.48
N ARG A 215 3.89 6.89 8.43
CA ARG A 215 2.47 7.19 8.28
C ARG A 215 1.63 5.93 8.00
N GLU A 216 2.15 4.94 7.29
CA GLU A 216 1.44 3.69 7.06
C GLU A 216 1.48 2.77 8.30
N ILE A 217 2.51 2.84 9.12
CA ILE A 217 2.55 2.18 10.43
C ILE A 217 1.60 2.88 11.41
N GLY A 218 1.64 4.21 11.49
CA GLY A 218 0.94 4.99 12.52
C GLY A 218 1.66 4.89 13.87
N SER A 219 1.17 4.06 14.81
CA SER A 219 1.90 3.74 16.04
C SER A 219 2.58 2.36 15.92
N ILE A 220 3.85 2.27 16.31
CA ILE A 220 4.58 1.00 16.34
C ILE A 220 4.09 0.09 17.48
N GLU A 221 3.56 0.67 18.55
CA GLU A 221 3.06 -0.02 19.74
C GLU A 221 1.86 -0.94 19.47
N ARG A 222 1.18 -0.77 18.32
CA ARG A 222 0.11 -1.66 17.88
C ARG A 222 0.59 -3.02 17.38
N PHE A 223 1.91 -3.24 17.31
CA PHE A 223 2.51 -4.50 16.89
C PHE A 223 3.36 -5.06 18.02
N ASP A 224 2.90 -6.15 18.64
CA ASP A 224 3.63 -6.82 19.74
C ASP A 224 4.93 -7.46 19.26
N THR A 225 5.02 -7.79 17.96
CA THR A 225 6.18 -8.45 17.36
C THR A 225 6.48 -7.91 15.96
N SER A 226 7.74 -7.99 15.54
CA SER A 226 8.18 -7.70 14.17
C SER A 226 7.47 -8.59 13.14
N GLY A 227 7.09 -9.82 13.50
CA GLY A 227 6.32 -10.72 12.66
C GLY A 227 4.91 -10.20 12.33
N GLN A 228 4.26 -9.51 13.27
CA GLN A 228 2.97 -8.84 13.02
C GLN A 228 3.14 -7.68 12.04
N LEU A 229 4.17 -6.85 12.19
CA LEU A 229 4.45 -5.74 11.28
C LEU A 229 4.78 -6.25 9.86
N THR A 230 5.61 -7.29 9.74
CA THR A 230 5.92 -7.93 8.44
C THR A 230 4.68 -8.53 7.79
N SER A 231 3.79 -9.12 8.57
CA SER A 231 2.50 -9.64 8.08
C SER A 231 1.57 -8.51 7.60
N TYR A 232 1.50 -7.41 8.35
CA TYR A 232 0.74 -6.21 7.99
C TYR A 232 1.27 -5.57 6.69
N ALA A 233 2.57 -5.51 6.54
CA ALA A 233 3.23 -5.06 5.31
C ALA A 233 3.09 -6.06 4.14
N GLY A 234 2.56 -7.26 4.37
CA GLY A 234 2.39 -8.29 3.32
C GLY A 234 3.70 -8.85 2.81
N LEU A 235 4.73 -8.88 3.65
CA LEU A 235 6.06 -9.40 3.30
C LEU A 235 6.22 -10.88 3.67
N VAL A 236 5.21 -11.48 4.30
CA VAL A 236 5.19 -12.90 4.67
C VAL A 236 4.40 -13.71 3.64
N PRO A 237 4.97 -14.78 3.08
CA PRO A 237 4.25 -15.68 2.19
C PRO A 237 3.18 -16.47 2.95
N THR A 238 2.17 -16.97 2.23
CA THR A 238 1.26 -17.96 2.80
C THR A 238 2.01 -19.26 3.02
N VAL A 239 1.70 -19.95 4.12
CA VAL A 239 2.31 -21.23 4.47
C VAL A 239 1.23 -22.32 4.41
N HIS A 240 1.53 -23.41 3.71
CA HIS A 240 0.73 -24.62 3.67
C HIS A 240 1.57 -25.75 4.24
N ALA A 241 1.22 -26.24 5.41
CA ALA A 241 1.91 -27.35 6.06
C ALA A 241 0.95 -28.52 6.23
N SER A 242 1.35 -29.69 5.74
CA SER A 242 0.60 -30.95 5.88
C SER A 242 1.57 -32.13 5.85
N GLY A 243 1.35 -33.12 6.70
CA GLY A 243 2.16 -34.35 6.72
C GLY A 243 3.67 -34.11 6.93
N GLY A 244 4.05 -33.13 7.76
CA GLY A 244 5.44 -32.79 8.02
C GLY A 244 6.15 -32.02 6.89
N LYS A 245 5.46 -31.70 5.79
CA LYS A 245 5.99 -30.91 4.67
C LYS A 245 5.43 -29.51 4.68
N THR A 246 6.30 -28.50 4.57
CA THR A 246 5.92 -27.08 4.51
C THR A 246 6.14 -26.54 3.11
N HIS A 247 5.10 -25.94 2.53
CA HIS A 247 5.14 -25.26 1.25
C HIS A 247 4.83 -23.76 1.42
N PHE A 248 5.69 -22.92 0.88
CA PHE A 248 5.45 -21.47 0.84
C PHE A 248 4.67 -21.10 -0.42
N GLY A 249 3.53 -20.47 -0.23
CA GLY A 249 2.67 -19.99 -1.29
C GLY A 249 2.98 -18.57 -1.75
N HIS A 250 1.97 -17.91 -2.31
CA HIS A 250 2.08 -16.51 -2.74
C HIS A 250 2.05 -15.56 -1.54
N MET A 251 2.57 -14.34 -1.76
CA MET A 251 2.43 -13.25 -0.79
C MET A 251 0.96 -12.92 -0.59
N ARG A 252 0.58 -12.65 0.65
CA ARG A 252 -0.81 -12.29 0.98
C ARG A 252 -1.24 -11.04 0.24
N LYS A 253 -2.41 -11.10 -0.43
CA LYS A 253 -2.98 -9.96 -1.14
C LYS A 253 -3.54 -8.88 -0.20
N PRO A 254 -4.36 -9.24 0.85
CA PRO A 254 -4.86 -8.27 1.80
C PRO A 254 -3.75 -7.84 2.76
N SER A 255 -3.07 -6.76 2.43
CA SER A 255 -1.95 -6.19 3.17
C SER A 255 -1.76 -4.73 2.80
N ASN A 256 -1.00 -3.98 3.60
CA ASN A 256 -0.68 -2.59 3.29
C ASN A 256 0.31 -2.51 2.11
N GLN A 257 -0.21 -2.24 0.90
CA GLN A 257 0.59 -2.23 -0.34
C GLN A 257 1.59 -1.05 -0.39
N TYR A 258 1.31 0.04 0.30
CA TYR A 258 2.20 1.21 0.34
C TYR A 258 3.41 0.93 1.23
N LEU A 259 3.17 0.36 2.40
CA LEU A 259 4.23 -0.08 3.30
C LEU A 259 5.08 -1.19 2.65
N LYS A 260 4.44 -2.14 2.00
CA LYS A 260 5.12 -3.19 1.23
C LYS A 260 6.04 -2.60 0.17
N TRP A 261 5.54 -1.64 -0.60
CA TRP A 261 6.32 -0.96 -1.63
C TRP A 261 7.53 -0.24 -1.02
N ALA A 262 7.34 0.49 0.08
CA ALA A 262 8.43 1.22 0.71
C ALA A 262 9.58 0.31 1.16
N PHE A 263 9.28 -0.82 1.77
CA PHE A 263 10.31 -1.79 2.16
C PHE A 263 10.98 -2.47 0.97
N ILE A 264 10.24 -2.76 -0.10
CA ILE A 264 10.81 -3.33 -1.33
C ILE A 264 11.77 -2.32 -1.99
N GLU A 265 11.40 -1.05 -2.07
CA GLU A 265 12.28 -0.01 -2.63
C GLU A 265 13.55 0.18 -1.79
N ALA A 266 13.42 0.23 -0.47
CA ALA A 266 14.58 0.30 0.42
C ALA A 266 15.53 -0.89 0.19
N ALA A 267 15.01 -2.11 0.12
CA ALA A 267 15.80 -3.30 -0.17
C ALA A 267 16.48 -3.26 -1.55
N ASN A 268 15.77 -2.77 -2.57
CA ASN A 268 16.32 -2.61 -3.92
C ASN A 268 17.49 -1.62 -3.97
N VAL A 269 17.40 -0.53 -3.19
CA VAL A 269 18.51 0.44 -3.06
C VAL A 269 19.73 -0.21 -2.43
N VAL A 270 19.55 -0.94 -1.33
CA VAL A 270 20.64 -1.65 -0.64
C VAL A 270 21.32 -2.66 -1.57
N VAL A 271 20.54 -3.47 -2.29
CA VAL A 271 21.07 -4.47 -3.24
C VAL A 271 21.84 -3.83 -4.40
N ARG A 272 21.36 -2.71 -4.94
CA ARG A 272 22.09 -1.97 -6.00
C ARG A 272 23.44 -1.45 -5.54
N HIS A 273 23.53 -1.03 -4.27
CA HIS A 273 24.75 -0.46 -3.70
C HIS A 273 25.52 -1.46 -2.81
N ARG A 274 25.28 -2.77 -2.95
CA ARG A 274 25.86 -3.81 -2.10
C ARG A 274 27.40 -3.85 -2.06
N HIS A 275 28.06 -3.30 -3.08
CA HIS A 275 29.52 -3.20 -3.14
C HIS A 275 30.07 -1.99 -2.39
N HIS A 276 29.22 -1.06 -1.96
CA HIS A 276 29.65 0.11 -1.20
C HIS A 276 30.15 -0.34 0.21
N PRO A 277 31.34 0.12 0.67
CA PRO A 277 31.94 -0.32 1.92
C PRO A 277 31.01 -0.25 3.13
N ALA A 278 30.23 0.83 3.25
CA ALA A 278 29.29 1.02 4.38
C ALA A 278 28.11 0.05 4.37
N TRP A 279 27.77 -0.58 3.23
CA TRP A 279 26.58 -1.44 3.10
C TRP A 279 26.93 -2.91 2.90
N LYS A 280 28.16 -3.21 2.46
CA LYS A 280 28.63 -4.58 2.21
C LYS A 280 28.46 -5.50 3.44
N ALA A 281 28.64 -4.96 4.64
CA ALA A 281 28.51 -5.71 5.90
C ALA A 281 27.05 -5.80 6.39
N THR A 282 26.07 -5.17 5.72
CA THR A 282 24.67 -5.27 6.14
C THR A 282 24.15 -6.68 5.93
N TYR A 283 23.31 -7.12 6.84
CA TYR A 283 22.68 -8.46 6.77
C TYR A 283 21.91 -8.66 5.47
N VAL A 284 21.28 -7.60 4.93
CA VAL A 284 20.58 -7.60 3.65
C VAL A 284 21.51 -8.01 2.50
N CYS A 285 22.72 -7.43 2.45
CA CYS A 285 23.70 -7.78 1.42
C CYS A 285 24.21 -9.22 1.60
N GLN A 286 24.47 -9.64 2.83
CA GLN A 286 24.93 -11.00 3.13
C GLN A 286 23.91 -12.06 2.67
N ILE A 287 22.62 -11.87 2.96
CA ILE A 287 21.55 -12.77 2.47
C ILE A 287 21.48 -12.78 0.95
N TYR A 288 21.61 -11.63 0.32
CA TYR A 288 21.58 -11.53 -1.14
C TYR A 288 22.72 -12.31 -1.79
N ASP A 289 23.94 -12.15 -1.26
CA ASP A 289 25.15 -12.78 -1.79
C ASP A 289 25.22 -14.29 -1.52
N GLN A 290 24.74 -14.74 -0.36
CA GLN A 290 24.67 -16.17 -0.01
C GLN A 290 23.64 -16.95 -0.86
N GLY A 291 22.78 -16.25 -1.57
CA GLY A 291 21.71 -16.85 -2.37
C GLY A 291 20.74 -17.63 -1.50
N VAL A 292 19.53 -17.14 -1.35
CA VAL A 292 18.45 -17.93 -0.73
C VAL A 292 18.37 -19.27 -1.47
N PRO A 293 18.52 -20.43 -0.78
CA PRO A 293 18.42 -21.73 -1.44
C PRO A 293 17.16 -21.80 -2.26
N ALA A 294 17.29 -22.11 -3.54
CA ALA A 294 16.17 -22.15 -4.47
C ALA A 294 15.31 -23.40 -4.22
N GLN A 295 14.50 -23.37 -3.18
CA GLN A 295 13.41 -24.33 -3.01
C GLN A 295 12.17 -23.78 -3.73
N GLY A 296 12.11 -24.01 -5.03
CA GLY A 296 10.95 -23.66 -5.87
C GLY A 296 11.28 -23.63 -7.36
N PRO A 297 10.27 -23.77 -8.25
CA PRO A 297 10.48 -23.83 -9.70
C PRO A 297 11.22 -22.61 -10.26
N ARG A 298 12.11 -22.86 -11.19
CA ARG A 298 13.12 -21.92 -11.74
C ARG A 298 12.62 -20.53 -12.18
N HIS A 299 11.33 -20.34 -12.42
CA HIS A 299 10.75 -19.07 -12.88
C HIS A 299 10.46 -18.02 -11.78
N ARG A 300 10.73 -18.28 -10.49
CA ARG A 300 10.36 -17.39 -9.37
C ARG A 300 11.52 -16.81 -8.59
N ARG A 301 12.78 -16.96 -9.08
CA ARG A 301 13.99 -16.56 -8.33
C ARG A 301 14.04 -15.07 -7.93
N GLY A 302 13.53 -14.16 -8.76
CA GLY A 302 13.56 -12.72 -8.47
C GLY A 302 12.59 -12.26 -7.37
N ARG A 303 11.37 -12.83 -7.31
CA ARG A 303 10.35 -12.40 -6.34
C ARG A 303 10.61 -12.90 -4.92
N CYS A 304 11.15 -14.10 -4.77
CA CYS A 304 11.45 -14.66 -3.45
C CYS A 304 12.62 -13.94 -2.77
N ARG A 305 13.65 -13.54 -3.54
CA ARG A 305 14.81 -12.80 -3.02
C ARG A 305 14.43 -11.44 -2.45
N SER A 306 13.63 -10.65 -3.17
CA SER A 306 13.19 -9.33 -2.68
C SER A 306 12.32 -9.42 -1.44
N CYS A 307 11.47 -10.44 -1.33
CA CYS A 307 10.57 -10.63 -0.19
C CYS A 307 11.31 -11.05 1.09
N SER A 308 12.31 -11.94 0.99
CA SER A 308 13.16 -12.31 2.13
C SER A 308 14.00 -11.15 2.62
N LEU A 309 14.54 -10.34 1.69
CA LEU A 309 15.34 -9.15 2.01
C LEU A 309 14.51 -8.06 2.70
N THR A 310 13.26 -7.85 2.28
CA THR A 310 12.38 -6.84 2.87
C THR A 310 11.87 -7.23 4.25
N ALA A 311 11.65 -8.52 4.53
CA ALA A 311 11.25 -8.99 5.85
C ALA A 311 12.28 -8.64 6.93
N TRP A 312 13.57 -8.56 6.58
CA TRP A 312 14.66 -8.27 7.51
C TRP A 312 14.97 -6.79 7.74
N LEU A 313 14.47 -5.91 6.90
CA LEU A 313 14.51 -4.46 7.16
C LEU A 313 13.53 -4.04 8.27
N VAL A 314 12.63 -4.92 8.68
CA VAL A 314 11.57 -4.67 9.66
C VAL A 314 11.92 -5.26 11.05
N ILE A 315 12.97 -6.09 11.13
CA ILE A 315 13.48 -6.68 12.39
C ILE A 315 14.64 -5.83 12.92
#